data_7206134b7a290b6c22d3a47776d6efba
#
_entry.id   7206134b7a290b6c22d3a47776d6efba
#
_cell.length_a   1.000
_cell.length_b   1.000
_cell.length_c   1.000
_cell.angle_alpha   90.00
_cell.angle_beta   90.00
_cell.angle_gamma   90.00
#
_symmetry.space_group_name_H-M   'P 1'
#
loop_
_entity.id
_entity.type
_entity.pdbx_description
1 polymer ?
#
loop_
_entity_poly.entity_id
_entity_poly.type
_entity_poly.pdbx_seq_one_letter_code
_entity_poly.pdbx_strand_id
1 'polypeptide(L)'
;ANCDARRMTIRRLWPQSLVGQVILLVALALFVAQAINFGLLLRERNRLTLTGQTAPLAYRVLTALDQRADRTPDRAAARDGRPDRRQARNIRFLAAQPALGGKPRPDVADRARDMLADMGLAVRQVIAAEDSRVMPLRRWERLRLRQGEAPDDRRVGRLQLAVEYDAGQWLLVEGRIGNRPPRFGGWLAGQTLILYIIVLAPLLWIGRRLARPLRQLTASAQQFARTGAADPVDERGPGDVRDLTMAFNAMRARIIAMLDEKDRMLGAIGHDLRTPLASLRVRTESVEDDAERARMSDTIDEMNRMLEDILSLARAGRSAESPQKVDLSALADAVVEDFVELGSPVTLADSARAVALVRPQQIRRALRNLIENAIVYGDRAHVSVSHLPGQVRITVADEGPGIAQDRMAEMLEPFTRLEGSRNRETGGAGLGLALVRAIMIEHHGELLLANRPEGGLEASLVLPA
;
A
#
# COMPACT_ATOMS: atom_id res chain seq x y z
N ALA A 1 22.23 13.07 -12.68
CA ALA A 1 20.96 13.65 -12.20
C ALA A 1 19.69 13.10 -12.90
N ASN A 2 19.81 12.33 -14.02
CA ASN A 2 18.64 11.84 -14.78
C ASN A 2 18.22 10.38 -14.49
N CYS A 3 18.95 9.66 -13.64
CA CYS A 3 18.63 8.26 -13.30
C CYS A 3 17.70 8.13 -12.08
N ASP A 4 17.73 9.08 -11.15
CA ASP A 4 16.91 9.06 -9.93
C ASP A 4 15.46 9.51 -10.15
N ALA A 5 15.23 10.39 -11.11
CA ALA A 5 13.87 10.84 -11.45
C ALA A 5 13.00 9.72 -12.05
N ARG A 6 13.59 8.77 -12.79
CA ARG A 6 12.86 7.61 -13.35
C ARG A 6 12.53 6.53 -12.30
N ARG A 7 13.34 6.39 -11.25
CA ARG A 7 13.06 5.44 -10.16
C ARG A 7 11.93 5.91 -9.24
N MET A 8 11.74 7.23 -9.09
CA MET A 8 10.65 7.80 -8.28
C MET A 8 9.26 7.66 -8.92
N THR A 9 9.17 7.71 -10.26
CA THR A 9 7.88 7.58 -10.97
C THR A 9 7.36 6.14 -11.01
N ILE A 10 8.22 5.14 -11.06
CA ILE A 10 7.83 3.72 -11.08
C ILE A 10 7.33 3.27 -9.70
N ARG A 11 7.90 3.80 -8.60
CA ARG A 11 7.45 3.50 -7.23
C ARG A 11 6.02 4.01 -6.92
N ARG A 12 5.56 5.06 -7.59
CA ARG A 12 4.20 5.61 -7.42
C ARG A 12 3.11 4.78 -8.11
N LEU A 13 3.47 4.00 -9.13
CA LEU A 13 2.53 3.15 -9.89
C LEU A 13 2.41 1.72 -9.32
N TRP A 14 3.32 1.32 -8.42
CA TRP A 14 3.27 0.00 -7.81
C TRP A 14 2.32 0.00 -6.61
N PRO A 15 1.26 -0.84 -6.62
CA PRO A 15 0.32 -0.89 -5.51
C PRO A 15 1.02 -1.35 -4.24
N GLN A 16 0.90 -0.57 -3.16
CA GLN A 16 1.53 -0.87 -1.86
C GLN A 16 0.83 -2.04 -1.13
N SER A 17 -0.39 -2.38 -1.49
CA SER A 17 -1.11 -3.50 -0.89
C SER A 17 -0.79 -4.81 -1.61
N LEU A 18 -0.60 -5.89 -0.85
CA LEU A 18 -0.34 -7.24 -1.38
C LEU A 18 -1.44 -7.67 -2.37
N VAL A 19 -2.71 -7.38 -2.05
CA VAL A 19 -3.85 -7.63 -2.93
C VAL A 19 -3.71 -6.86 -4.26
N GLY A 20 -3.31 -5.59 -4.20
CA GLY A 20 -3.10 -4.80 -5.41
C GLY A 20 -1.96 -5.34 -6.28
N GLN A 21 -0.89 -5.85 -5.68
CA GLN A 21 0.24 -6.48 -6.40
C GLN A 21 -0.19 -7.77 -7.11
N VAL A 22 -0.95 -8.63 -6.42
CA VAL A 22 -1.48 -9.86 -7.02
C VAL A 22 -2.42 -9.55 -8.17
N ILE A 23 -3.33 -8.59 -8.02
CA ILE A 23 -4.25 -8.16 -9.09
C ILE A 23 -3.46 -7.64 -10.30
N LEU A 24 -2.45 -6.79 -10.08
CA LEU A 24 -1.62 -6.26 -11.16
C LEU A 24 -0.86 -7.37 -11.89
N LEU A 25 -0.30 -8.33 -11.15
CA LEU A 25 0.46 -9.45 -11.71
C LEU A 25 -0.44 -10.36 -12.55
N VAL A 26 -1.65 -10.68 -12.05
CA VAL A 26 -2.64 -11.49 -12.80
C VAL A 26 -3.12 -10.73 -14.04
N ALA A 27 -3.39 -9.43 -13.93
CA ALA A 27 -3.80 -8.60 -15.07
C ALA A 27 -2.70 -8.54 -16.15
N LEU A 28 -1.43 -8.41 -15.74
CA LEU A 28 -0.29 -8.41 -16.65
C LEU A 28 -0.10 -9.77 -17.33
N ALA A 29 -0.20 -10.87 -16.57
CA ALA A 29 -0.10 -12.22 -17.10
C ALA A 29 -1.20 -12.50 -18.13
N LEU A 30 -2.45 -12.10 -17.83
CA LEU A 30 -3.57 -12.18 -18.77
C LEU A 30 -3.32 -11.33 -20.03
N PHE A 31 -2.79 -10.11 -19.88
CA PHE A 31 -2.47 -9.25 -21.01
C PHE A 31 -1.44 -9.90 -21.94
N VAL A 32 -0.36 -10.45 -21.38
CA VAL A 32 0.68 -11.14 -22.16
C VAL A 32 0.11 -12.37 -22.86
N ALA A 33 -0.68 -13.19 -22.15
CA ALA A 33 -1.32 -14.37 -22.75
C ALA A 33 -2.25 -13.99 -23.90
N GLN A 34 -3.05 -12.93 -23.75
CA GLN A 34 -3.94 -12.42 -24.78
C GLN A 34 -3.19 -11.81 -25.96
N ALA A 35 -2.10 -11.10 -25.70
CA ALA A 35 -1.25 -10.55 -26.79
C ALA A 35 -0.65 -11.66 -27.65
N ILE A 36 -0.17 -12.73 -27.02
CA ILE A 36 0.34 -13.92 -27.73
C ILE A 36 -0.78 -14.59 -28.54
N ASN A 37 -1.94 -14.85 -27.91
CA ASN A 37 -3.09 -15.46 -28.56
C ASN A 37 -3.57 -14.62 -29.76
N PHE A 38 -3.64 -13.31 -29.59
CA PHE A 38 -4.02 -12.39 -30.66
C PHE A 38 -3.00 -12.42 -31.82
N GLY A 39 -1.70 -12.44 -31.50
CA GLY A 39 -0.64 -12.58 -32.48
C GLY A 39 -0.73 -13.87 -33.30
N LEU A 40 -1.00 -14.99 -32.61
CA LEU A 40 -1.19 -16.29 -33.26
C LEU A 40 -2.43 -16.30 -34.18
N LEU A 41 -3.56 -15.77 -33.68
CA LEU A 41 -4.79 -15.66 -34.46
C LEU A 41 -4.65 -14.77 -35.71
N LEU A 42 -3.90 -13.66 -35.58
CA LEU A 42 -3.59 -12.81 -36.73
C LEU A 42 -2.73 -13.54 -37.78
N ARG A 43 -1.72 -14.30 -37.34
CA ARG A 43 -0.88 -15.12 -38.24
C ARG A 43 -1.71 -16.16 -38.96
N GLU A 44 -2.52 -16.92 -38.24
CA GLU A 44 -3.36 -17.96 -38.80
C GLU A 44 -4.41 -17.38 -39.77
N ARG A 45 -5.04 -16.26 -39.39
CA ARG A 45 -5.96 -15.55 -40.29
C ARG A 45 -5.31 -15.11 -41.58
N ASN A 46 -4.11 -14.51 -41.51
CA ASN A 46 -3.39 -14.07 -42.70
C ASN A 46 -3.08 -15.27 -43.61
N ARG A 47 -2.65 -16.39 -43.03
CA ARG A 47 -2.40 -17.64 -43.75
C ARG A 47 -3.64 -18.18 -44.46
N LEU A 48 -4.80 -18.28 -43.77
CA LEU A 48 -6.05 -18.73 -44.30
C LEU A 48 -6.59 -17.77 -45.37
N THR A 49 -6.44 -16.47 -45.18
CA THR A 49 -6.89 -15.48 -46.17
C THR A 49 -6.07 -15.57 -47.46
N LEU A 50 -4.76 -15.68 -47.35
CA LEU A 50 -3.88 -15.88 -48.53
C LEU A 50 -4.20 -17.17 -49.29
N THR A 51 -4.37 -18.27 -48.54
CA THR A 51 -4.73 -19.56 -49.15
C THR A 51 -6.11 -19.50 -49.83
N GLY A 52 -7.10 -18.88 -49.17
CA GLY A 52 -8.43 -18.71 -49.72
C GLY A 52 -8.53 -17.81 -50.97
N GLN A 53 -7.60 -16.84 -51.09
CA GLN A 53 -7.47 -15.98 -52.27
C GLN A 53 -6.73 -16.62 -53.41
N THR A 54 -5.69 -17.41 -53.12
CA THR A 54 -4.76 -18.00 -54.13
C THR A 54 -5.28 -19.33 -54.64
N ALA A 55 -5.86 -20.20 -53.83
CA ALA A 55 -6.30 -21.53 -54.22
C ALA A 55 -7.26 -21.56 -55.45
N PRO A 56 -8.29 -20.70 -55.53
CA PRO A 56 -9.19 -20.69 -56.70
C PRO A 56 -8.49 -20.26 -57.98
N LEU A 57 -7.46 -19.40 -57.87
CA LEU A 57 -6.69 -18.96 -59.04
C LEU A 57 -5.70 -20.03 -59.49
N ALA A 58 -4.99 -20.66 -58.57
CA ALA A 58 -4.07 -21.78 -58.88
C ALA A 58 -4.81 -22.95 -59.51
N TYR A 59 -6.00 -23.30 -59.00
CA TYR A 59 -6.84 -24.34 -59.59
C TYR A 59 -7.30 -23.99 -61.02
N ARG A 60 -7.64 -22.71 -61.29
CA ARG A 60 -7.98 -22.24 -62.65
C ARG A 60 -6.76 -22.28 -63.59
N VAL A 61 -5.57 -22.00 -63.11
CA VAL A 61 -4.33 -22.14 -63.89
C VAL A 61 -4.14 -23.59 -64.30
N LEU A 62 -4.28 -24.54 -63.36
CA LEU A 62 -4.19 -25.98 -63.63
C LEU A 62 -5.19 -26.42 -64.70
N THR A 63 -6.48 -26.09 -64.44
CA THR A 63 -7.55 -26.48 -65.37
C THR A 63 -7.40 -25.88 -66.77
N ALA A 64 -6.87 -24.66 -66.89
CA ALA A 64 -6.62 -24.00 -68.17
C ALA A 64 -5.48 -24.66 -68.93
N LEU A 65 -4.45 -25.10 -68.27
CA LEU A 65 -3.29 -25.81 -68.89
C LEU A 65 -3.66 -27.23 -69.29
N ASP A 66 -4.41 -27.96 -68.45
CA ASP A 66 -4.94 -29.30 -68.80
C ASP A 66 -5.86 -29.28 -70.05
N GLN A 67 -6.76 -28.30 -70.08
CA GLN A 67 -7.66 -28.10 -71.23
C GLN A 67 -6.89 -27.74 -72.51
N ARG A 68 -5.72 -27.13 -72.39
CA ARG A 68 -4.88 -26.81 -73.53
C ARG A 68 -4.07 -28.02 -74.02
N ALA A 69 -3.58 -28.85 -73.08
CA ALA A 69 -2.88 -30.10 -73.39
C ALA A 69 -3.81 -31.13 -74.08
N ASP A 70 -5.08 -31.18 -73.71
CA ASP A 70 -6.10 -32.08 -74.26
C ASP A 70 -6.62 -31.66 -75.65
N ARG A 71 -6.28 -30.44 -76.11
CA ARG A 71 -6.62 -29.92 -77.44
C ARG A 71 -5.60 -30.34 -78.50
N THR A 72 -5.38 -31.64 -78.67
CA THR A 72 -4.76 -32.17 -79.90
C THR A 72 -5.80 -32.12 -81.04
N PRO A 73 -5.38 -31.87 -82.32
CA PRO A 73 -6.32 -31.60 -83.45
C PRO A 73 -7.37 -32.70 -83.73
N ASP A 74 -7.11 -33.91 -83.25
CA ASP A 74 -7.97 -35.09 -83.59
C ASP A 74 -9.20 -35.23 -82.63
N ARG A 75 -9.27 -34.60 -81.49
CA ARG A 75 -10.36 -34.69 -80.50
C ARG A 75 -11.30 -33.49 -80.52
N ALA A 76 -11.01 -32.44 -81.24
CA ALA A 76 -11.79 -31.22 -81.32
C ALA A 76 -13.15 -31.40 -81.97
N ALA A 77 -13.32 -32.49 -82.75
CA ALA A 77 -14.53 -32.75 -83.54
C ALA A 77 -15.68 -33.49 -82.78
N ALA A 78 -15.43 -33.99 -81.56
CA ALA A 78 -16.34 -34.90 -80.88
C ALA A 78 -17.08 -34.33 -79.63
N ARG A 79 -16.88 -33.06 -79.27
CA ARG A 79 -17.62 -32.48 -78.11
C ARG A 79 -18.35 -31.20 -78.49
N ASP A 80 -19.63 -31.35 -78.75
CA ASP A 80 -20.59 -30.27 -78.88
C ASP A 80 -20.99 -29.73 -77.50
N GLY A 81 -19.98 -29.27 -76.79
CA GLY A 81 -20.10 -28.61 -75.48
C GLY A 81 -19.70 -27.16 -75.64
N ARG A 82 -20.62 -26.22 -75.73
CA ARG A 82 -20.41 -24.79 -75.74
C ARG A 82 -19.67 -24.43 -74.49
N PRO A 83 -18.41 -23.90 -74.59
CA PRO A 83 -17.64 -23.46 -73.38
C PRO A 83 -18.46 -22.38 -72.67
N ASP A 84 -18.57 -22.52 -71.34
CA ASP A 84 -19.26 -21.50 -70.52
C ASP A 84 -18.59 -20.16 -70.76
N ARG A 85 -19.24 -19.30 -71.57
CA ARG A 85 -18.75 -17.98 -72.00
C ARG A 85 -18.32 -17.09 -70.84
N ARG A 86 -18.69 -17.42 -69.58
CA ARG A 86 -18.31 -16.71 -68.37
C ARG A 86 -16.93 -17.12 -67.85
N GLN A 87 -16.51 -18.41 -68.02
CA GLN A 87 -15.17 -18.90 -67.62
C GLN A 87 -14.06 -18.41 -68.54
N ALA A 88 -14.34 -18.38 -69.86
CA ALA A 88 -13.42 -17.96 -70.91
C ALA A 88 -13.01 -16.47 -70.84
N ARG A 89 -13.78 -15.64 -70.12
CA ARG A 89 -13.57 -14.21 -70.05
C ARG A 89 -12.47 -13.77 -69.07
N ASN A 90 -12.04 -14.65 -68.16
CA ASN A 90 -11.09 -14.36 -67.09
C ASN A 90 -9.74 -15.10 -67.23
N ILE A 91 -9.52 -15.78 -68.34
CA ILE A 91 -8.32 -16.55 -68.63
C ILE A 91 -7.76 -16.08 -69.97
N ARG A 92 -6.49 -15.67 -70.06
CA ARG A 92 -5.83 -15.24 -71.30
C ARG A 92 -4.49 -15.84 -71.44
N PHE A 93 -4.21 -16.46 -72.60
CA PHE A 93 -2.87 -16.90 -72.96
C PHE A 93 -2.16 -15.77 -73.74
N LEU A 94 -0.90 -15.49 -73.37
CA LEU A 94 -0.12 -14.39 -73.88
C LEU A 94 1.26 -14.88 -74.27
N ALA A 95 1.83 -14.32 -75.36
CA ALA A 95 3.13 -14.67 -75.87
C ALA A 95 4.29 -13.79 -75.27
N ALA A 96 3.95 -12.93 -74.31
CA ALA A 96 4.89 -12.08 -73.59
C ALA A 96 4.38 -11.79 -72.18
N GLN A 97 5.24 -11.36 -71.29
CA GLN A 97 4.93 -11.00 -69.93
C GLN A 97 3.88 -9.89 -69.90
N PRO A 98 2.71 -10.12 -69.26
CA PRO A 98 1.67 -9.08 -69.18
C PRO A 98 2.07 -7.98 -68.18
N ALA A 99 1.79 -6.74 -68.55
CA ALA A 99 1.82 -5.63 -67.62
C ALA A 99 0.60 -5.73 -66.71
N LEU A 100 0.81 -6.11 -65.43
CA LEU A 100 -0.27 -6.16 -64.44
C LEU A 100 -0.56 -4.77 -63.94
N GLY A 101 -1.83 -4.40 -63.91
CA GLY A 101 -2.29 -3.13 -63.35
C GLY A 101 -2.57 -3.25 -61.84
N GLY A 102 -2.13 -2.26 -61.08
CA GLY A 102 -2.43 -2.20 -59.65
C GLY A 102 -1.20 -2.40 -58.71
N LYS A 103 -1.46 -2.74 -57.47
CA LYS A 103 -0.41 -2.91 -56.46
C LYS A 103 0.18 -4.33 -56.54
N PRO A 104 1.51 -4.48 -56.64
CA PRO A 104 2.15 -5.79 -56.65
C PRO A 104 1.85 -6.57 -55.35
N ARG A 105 1.63 -7.88 -55.48
CA ARG A 105 1.32 -8.81 -54.39
C ARG A 105 2.25 -10.02 -54.43
N PRO A 106 3.56 -9.82 -54.03
CA PRO A 106 4.54 -10.91 -54.01
C PRO A 106 4.09 -12.06 -53.08
N ASP A 107 3.45 -11.75 -51.96
CA ASP A 107 2.87 -12.74 -51.04
C ASP A 107 1.90 -13.74 -51.69
N VAL A 108 1.08 -13.26 -52.63
CA VAL A 108 0.17 -14.08 -53.42
C VAL A 108 0.92 -14.85 -54.51
N ALA A 109 1.89 -14.23 -55.15
CA ALA A 109 2.71 -14.87 -56.20
C ALA A 109 3.50 -16.06 -55.65
N ASP A 110 4.19 -15.87 -54.49
CA ASP A 110 4.95 -16.93 -53.87
C ASP A 110 4.02 -18.08 -53.41
N ARG A 111 2.92 -17.75 -52.78
CA ARG A 111 1.93 -18.78 -52.37
C ARG A 111 1.33 -19.54 -53.55
N ALA A 112 1.03 -18.82 -54.62
CA ALA A 112 0.54 -19.47 -55.84
C ALA A 112 1.58 -20.38 -56.47
N ARG A 113 2.87 -19.99 -56.48
CA ARG A 113 3.97 -20.83 -56.99
C ARG A 113 4.06 -22.13 -56.19
N ASP A 114 4.06 -22.04 -54.84
CA ASP A 114 4.12 -23.21 -53.97
C ASP A 114 2.96 -24.16 -54.24
N MET A 115 1.72 -23.61 -54.33
CA MET A 115 0.53 -24.41 -54.58
C MET A 115 0.54 -25.08 -55.97
N LEU A 116 1.06 -24.40 -57.01
CA LEU A 116 1.18 -24.99 -58.35
C LEU A 116 2.24 -26.09 -58.38
N ALA A 117 3.36 -25.91 -57.61
CA ALA A 117 4.40 -26.95 -57.45
C ALA A 117 3.83 -28.18 -56.72
N ASP A 118 3.03 -27.96 -55.63
CA ASP A 118 2.35 -29.05 -54.89
C ASP A 118 1.36 -29.83 -55.77
N MET A 119 0.77 -29.18 -56.80
CA MET A 119 -0.10 -29.81 -57.80
C MET A 119 0.66 -30.45 -58.97
N GLY A 120 1.98 -30.49 -58.94
CA GLY A 120 2.85 -31.10 -59.95
C GLY A 120 3.13 -30.22 -61.18
N LEU A 121 2.84 -28.93 -61.12
CA LEU A 121 3.08 -27.96 -62.19
C LEU A 121 4.36 -27.18 -61.92
N ALA A 122 5.43 -27.46 -62.71
CA ALA A 122 6.66 -26.68 -62.67
C ALA A 122 6.46 -25.39 -63.50
N VAL A 123 6.41 -24.24 -62.80
CA VAL A 123 6.27 -22.92 -63.42
C VAL A 123 7.57 -22.12 -63.28
N ARG A 124 7.96 -21.35 -64.31
CA ARG A 124 9.18 -20.58 -64.34
C ARG A 124 9.08 -19.31 -63.50
N GLN A 125 7.99 -18.57 -63.70
CA GLN A 125 7.76 -17.33 -62.99
C GLN A 125 6.28 -17.14 -62.69
N VAL A 126 5.98 -16.58 -61.49
CA VAL A 126 4.63 -16.20 -61.08
C VAL A 126 4.67 -14.76 -60.63
N ILE A 127 3.78 -13.93 -61.15
CA ILE A 127 3.58 -12.54 -60.74
C ILE A 127 2.10 -12.31 -60.42
N ALA A 128 1.87 -11.53 -59.34
CA ALA A 128 0.50 -11.20 -58.95
C ALA A 128 0.36 -9.70 -58.66
N ALA A 129 -0.78 -9.15 -59.02
CA ALA A 129 -1.11 -7.78 -58.70
C ALA A 129 -2.62 -7.64 -58.31
N GLU A 130 -2.91 -6.71 -57.42
CA GLU A 130 -4.25 -6.37 -56.98
C GLU A 130 -4.67 -5.03 -57.57
N ASP A 131 -5.68 -5.05 -58.44
CA ASP A 131 -6.31 -3.86 -59.00
C ASP A 131 -7.58 -3.51 -58.26
N SER A 132 -7.56 -2.39 -57.54
CA SER A 132 -8.72 -1.89 -56.76
C SER A 132 -9.56 -0.93 -57.61
N ARG A 133 -10.27 -1.42 -58.59
CA ARG A 133 -11.20 -0.57 -59.31
C ARG A 133 -12.57 -0.57 -58.61
N VAL A 134 -13.10 0.63 -58.39
CA VAL A 134 -14.48 0.83 -57.92
C VAL A 134 -15.43 0.33 -59.04
N MET A 135 -16.09 -0.79 -58.80
CA MET A 135 -17.08 -1.28 -59.76
C MET A 135 -18.33 -0.41 -59.77
N PRO A 136 -18.86 -0.02 -60.94
CA PRO A 136 -20.11 0.74 -61.01
C PRO A 136 -21.25 -0.09 -60.38
N LEU A 137 -21.98 0.55 -59.46
CA LEU A 137 -23.13 -0.04 -58.78
C LEU A 137 -24.11 -0.64 -59.75
N ARG A 138 -24.56 -1.87 -59.50
CA ARG A 138 -25.64 -2.49 -60.27
C ARG A 138 -26.98 -1.72 -60.07
N ARG A 139 -27.89 -1.79 -61.04
CA ARG A 139 -29.16 -1.04 -61.04
C ARG A 139 -30.00 -1.25 -59.76
N TRP A 140 -30.00 -2.45 -59.18
CA TRP A 140 -30.67 -2.77 -57.94
C TRP A 140 -29.95 -2.23 -56.68
N GLU A 141 -28.64 -2.12 -56.68
CA GLU A 141 -27.88 -1.50 -55.62
C GLU A 141 -28.08 0.02 -55.56
N ARG A 142 -28.28 0.65 -56.72
CA ARG A 142 -28.67 2.07 -56.85
C ARG A 142 -30.06 2.34 -56.30
N LEU A 143 -30.97 1.35 -56.35
CA LEU A 143 -32.32 1.43 -55.80
C LEU A 143 -32.30 1.36 -54.26
N ARG A 144 -31.46 0.51 -53.67
CA ARG A 144 -31.28 0.43 -52.21
C ARG A 144 -30.66 1.67 -51.58
N LEU A 145 -29.69 2.29 -52.26
CA LEU A 145 -29.12 3.57 -51.83
C LEU A 145 -30.14 4.71 -51.81
N ARG A 146 -31.17 4.65 -52.70
CA ARG A 146 -32.29 5.60 -52.67
C ARG A 146 -33.23 5.41 -51.47
N GLN A 147 -33.18 4.26 -50.80
CA GLN A 147 -33.94 3.93 -49.59
C GLN A 147 -33.21 4.23 -48.29
N GLY A 148 -32.07 4.96 -48.33
CA GLY A 148 -31.34 5.40 -47.15
C GLY A 148 -30.38 4.38 -46.52
N GLU A 149 -30.18 3.22 -47.18
CA GLU A 149 -29.12 2.30 -46.76
C GLU A 149 -27.73 2.89 -47.11
N ALA A 150 -26.84 2.92 -46.10
CA ALA A 150 -25.47 3.38 -46.29
C ALA A 150 -24.76 2.56 -47.39
N PRO A 151 -23.96 3.18 -48.28
CA PRO A 151 -23.24 2.46 -49.30
C PRO A 151 -22.32 1.44 -48.61
N ASP A 152 -22.62 0.15 -48.86
CA ASP A 152 -21.68 -0.92 -48.47
C ASP A 152 -20.39 -0.67 -49.30
N ASP A 153 -19.30 -0.28 -48.64
CA ASP A 153 -18.01 0.05 -49.27
C ASP A 153 -17.37 -1.24 -49.82
N ARG A 154 -18.04 -1.81 -50.82
CA ARG A 154 -17.60 -3.00 -51.55
C ARG A 154 -16.60 -2.59 -52.60
N ARG A 155 -15.40 -2.24 -52.19
CA ARG A 155 -14.25 -2.28 -53.08
C ARG A 155 -14.01 -3.75 -53.44
N VAL A 156 -14.52 -4.16 -54.59
CA VAL A 156 -14.19 -5.49 -55.12
C VAL A 156 -12.81 -5.39 -55.75
N GLY A 157 -11.82 -5.84 -55.03
CA GLY A 157 -10.48 -5.97 -55.57
C GLY A 157 -10.47 -7.06 -56.64
N ARG A 158 -9.76 -6.82 -57.72
CA ARG A 158 -9.48 -7.80 -58.75
C ARG A 158 -8.04 -8.27 -58.56
N LEU A 159 -7.85 -9.56 -58.27
CA LEU A 159 -6.53 -10.18 -58.23
C LEU A 159 -6.19 -10.74 -59.58
N GLN A 160 -5.05 -10.31 -60.12
CA GLN A 160 -4.50 -10.78 -61.37
C GLN A 160 -3.30 -11.67 -61.06
N LEU A 161 -3.31 -12.89 -61.55
CA LEU A 161 -2.18 -13.85 -61.44
C LEU A 161 -1.72 -14.18 -62.83
N ALA A 162 -0.45 -13.89 -63.11
CA ALA A 162 0.19 -14.29 -64.39
C ALA A 162 1.28 -15.31 -64.09
N VAL A 163 1.26 -16.39 -64.80
CA VAL A 163 2.13 -17.56 -64.63
C VAL A 163 2.84 -17.82 -65.94
N GLU A 164 4.17 -17.89 -65.93
CA GLU A 164 4.97 -18.38 -67.04
C GLU A 164 5.09 -19.90 -66.94
N TYR A 165 4.36 -20.59 -67.83
CA TYR A 165 4.28 -22.05 -67.84
C TYR A 165 5.26 -22.68 -68.83
N ASP A 166 5.73 -21.93 -69.86
CA ASP A 166 6.78 -22.30 -70.82
C ASP A 166 7.55 -21.05 -71.25
N ALA A 167 8.70 -21.20 -71.88
CA ALA A 167 9.60 -20.11 -72.26
C ALA A 167 8.87 -19.01 -73.04
N GLY A 168 8.66 -17.84 -72.43
CA GLY A 168 7.93 -16.68 -72.99
C GLY A 168 6.44 -16.85 -73.09
N GLN A 169 5.85 -17.98 -72.64
CA GLN A 169 4.42 -18.24 -72.69
C GLN A 169 3.80 -17.96 -71.35
N TRP A 170 2.85 -17.04 -71.33
CA TRP A 170 2.21 -16.57 -70.11
C TRP A 170 0.70 -16.91 -70.07
N LEU A 171 0.22 -17.25 -68.88
CA LEU A 171 -1.21 -17.44 -68.62
C LEU A 171 -1.65 -16.40 -67.58
N LEU A 172 -2.56 -15.52 -67.97
CA LEU A 172 -3.17 -14.53 -67.05
C LEU A 172 -4.51 -15.02 -66.59
N VAL A 173 -4.69 -15.11 -65.26
CA VAL A 173 -5.97 -15.48 -64.60
C VAL A 173 -6.38 -14.35 -63.72
N GLU A 174 -7.64 -13.93 -63.84
CA GLU A 174 -8.24 -12.89 -63.01
C GLU A 174 -9.27 -13.46 -62.03
N GLY A 175 -9.18 -13.09 -60.77
CA GLY A 175 -10.12 -13.44 -59.72
C GLY A 175 -10.68 -12.21 -59.02
N ARG A 176 -11.85 -12.37 -58.41
CA ARG A 176 -12.47 -11.33 -57.57
C ARG A 176 -12.11 -11.59 -56.13
N ILE A 177 -11.61 -10.59 -55.44
CA ILE A 177 -11.40 -10.62 -53.97
C ILE A 177 -12.58 -9.87 -53.36
N GLY A 178 -13.38 -10.56 -52.52
CA GLY A 178 -14.39 -9.92 -51.69
C GLY A 178 -13.72 -9.21 -50.52
N ASN A 179 -13.63 -7.90 -50.54
CA ASN A 179 -13.02 -7.12 -49.48
C ASN A 179 -14.06 -6.88 -48.37
N ARG A 180 -14.49 -7.93 -47.69
CA ARG A 180 -15.13 -7.79 -46.39
C ARG A 180 -14.12 -8.09 -45.32
N PRO A 181 -13.60 -7.08 -44.61
CA PRO A 181 -12.95 -7.37 -43.33
C PRO A 181 -14.07 -7.95 -42.43
N PRO A 182 -14.03 -9.21 -42.04
CA PRO A 182 -15.00 -9.70 -41.07
C PRO A 182 -14.87 -8.84 -39.84
N ARG A 183 -15.99 -8.51 -39.18
CA ARG A 183 -16.12 -7.81 -37.89
C ARG A 183 -15.44 -8.61 -36.75
N PHE A 184 -14.35 -9.28 -37.07
CA PHE A 184 -13.61 -10.19 -36.19
C PHE A 184 -12.93 -9.45 -35.04
N GLY A 185 -12.50 -8.18 -35.24
CA GLY A 185 -11.88 -7.37 -34.19
C GLY A 185 -12.83 -7.06 -33.03
N GLY A 186 -14.11 -6.77 -33.33
CA GLY A 186 -15.10 -6.50 -32.29
C GLY A 186 -15.45 -7.74 -31.47
N TRP A 187 -15.54 -8.91 -32.12
CA TRP A 187 -15.80 -10.18 -31.43
C TRP A 187 -14.63 -10.55 -30.49
N LEU A 188 -13.37 -10.45 -30.97
CA LEU A 188 -12.19 -10.69 -30.15
C LEU A 188 -12.08 -9.71 -28.98
N ALA A 189 -12.35 -8.42 -29.21
CA ALA A 189 -12.36 -7.42 -28.14
C ALA A 189 -13.42 -7.75 -27.09
N GLY A 190 -14.61 -8.17 -27.49
CA GLY A 190 -15.68 -8.60 -26.61
C GLY A 190 -15.28 -9.85 -25.78
N GLN A 191 -14.72 -10.86 -26.43
CA GLN A 191 -14.24 -12.07 -25.76
C GLN A 191 -13.14 -11.75 -24.74
N THR A 192 -12.20 -10.89 -25.10
CA THR A 192 -11.11 -10.44 -24.21
C THR A 192 -11.68 -9.70 -23.00
N LEU A 193 -12.61 -8.77 -23.20
CA LEU A 193 -13.25 -8.02 -22.13
C LEU A 193 -13.98 -8.94 -21.15
N ILE A 194 -14.76 -9.90 -21.67
CA ILE A 194 -15.49 -10.88 -20.86
C ILE A 194 -14.50 -11.69 -20.01
N LEU A 195 -13.39 -12.17 -20.59
CA LEU A 195 -12.36 -12.91 -19.87
C LEU A 195 -11.76 -12.09 -18.72
N TYR A 196 -11.44 -10.82 -18.99
CA TYR A 196 -10.94 -9.92 -17.95
C TYR A 196 -11.95 -9.72 -16.82
N ILE A 197 -13.23 -9.52 -17.15
CA ILE A 197 -14.28 -9.37 -16.14
C ILE A 197 -14.41 -10.64 -15.30
N ILE A 198 -14.46 -11.82 -15.93
CA ILE A 198 -14.61 -13.11 -15.24
C ILE A 198 -13.43 -13.37 -14.28
N VAL A 199 -12.22 -12.97 -14.62
CA VAL A 199 -11.04 -13.22 -13.78
C VAL A 199 -10.82 -12.11 -12.74
N LEU A 200 -10.88 -10.83 -13.15
CA LEU A 200 -10.56 -9.71 -12.27
C LEU A 200 -11.67 -9.35 -11.29
N ALA A 201 -12.93 -9.53 -11.63
CA ALA A 201 -14.04 -9.15 -10.74
C ALA A 201 -14.07 -10.02 -9.46
N PRO A 202 -13.99 -11.38 -9.53
CA PRO A 202 -13.88 -12.21 -8.33
C PRO A 202 -12.60 -11.92 -7.52
N LEU A 203 -11.47 -11.71 -8.20
CA LEU A 203 -10.20 -11.41 -7.55
C LEU A 203 -10.25 -10.08 -6.77
N LEU A 204 -10.85 -9.04 -7.35
CA LEU A 204 -11.10 -7.76 -6.69
C LEU A 204 -12.04 -7.90 -5.50
N TRP A 205 -13.11 -8.70 -5.65
CA TRP A 205 -14.08 -8.95 -4.58
C TRP A 205 -13.44 -9.69 -3.40
N ILE A 206 -12.72 -10.79 -3.65
CA ILE A 206 -11.99 -11.56 -2.63
C ILE A 206 -10.93 -10.67 -1.97
N GLY A 207 -10.16 -9.92 -2.77
CA GLY A 207 -9.13 -9.02 -2.26
C GLY A 207 -9.67 -7.97 -1.30
N ARG A 208 -10.83 -7.36 -1.62
CA ARG A 208 -11.50 -6.39 -0.73
C ARG A 208 -12.05 -7.07 0.53
N ARG A 209 -12.57 -8.27 0.39
CA ARG A 209 -13.13 -9.05 1.51
C ARG A 209 -12.07 -9.48 2.52
N LEU A 210 -10.84 -9.70 2.09
CA LEU A 210 -9.69 -10.03 2.94
C LEU A 210 -8.99 -8.79 3.51
N ALA A 211 -8.81 -7.76 2.69
CA ALA A 211 -8.02 -6.59 3.08
C ALA A 211 -8.67 -5.72 4.17
N ARG A 212 -10.01 -5.64 4.21
CA ARG A 212 -10.72 -4.82 5.19
C ARG A 212 -10.54 -5.30 6.63
N PRO A 213 -10.85 -6.58 6.97
CA PRO A 213 -10.65 -7.09 8.33
C PRO A 213 -9.20 -7.02 8.79
N LEU A 214 -8.23 -7.34 7.90
CA LEU A 214 -6.82 -7.28 8.23
C LEU A 214 -6.35 -5.86 8.59
N ARG A 215 -6.84 -4.84 7.87
CA ARG A 215 -6.55 -3.44 8.21
C ARG A 215 -7.15 -3.03 9.55
N GLN A 216 -8.38 -3.46 9.85
CA GLN A 216 -9.02 -3.21 11.14
C GLN A 216 -8.24 -3.87 12.27
N LEU A 217 -7.82 -5.13 12.09
CA LEU A 217 -6.99 -5.85 13.04
C LEU A 217 -5.65 -5.14 13.29
N THR A 218 -4.98 -4.70 12.23
CA THR A 218 -3.72 -3.95 12.33
C THR A 218 -3.90 -2.63 13.08
N ALA A 219 -4.96 -1.88 12.76
CA ALA A 219 -5.26 -0.61 13.43
C ALA A 219 -5.57 -0.81 14.92
N SER A 220 -6.41 -1.82 15.26
CA SER A 220 -6.72 -2.17 16.65
C SER A 220 -5.49 -2.65 17.41
N ALA A 221 -4.62 -3.46 16.79
CA ALA A 221 -3.36 -3.89 17.40
C ALA A 221 -2.41 -2.72 17.68
N GLN A 222 -2.28 -1.79 16.75
CA GLN A 222 -1.49 -0.57 16.93
C GLN A 222 -2.06 0.37 18.00
N GLN A 223 -3.38 0.49 18.05
CA GLN A 223 -4.06 1.25 19.08
C GLN A 223 -3.83 0.61 20.46
N PHE A 224 -4.05 -0.71 20.57
CA PHE A 224 -3.81 -1.46 21.80
C PHE A 224 -2.37 -1.33 22.30
N ALA A 225 -1.39 -1.43 21.40
CA ALA A 225 0.02 -1.27 21.75
C ALA A 225 0.36 0.15 22.28
N ARG A 226 -0.35 1.19 21.80
CA ARG A 226 -0.10 2.58 22.22
C ARG A 226 -0.84 2.95 23.51
N THR A 227 -2.06 2.50 23.67
CA THR A 227 -2.95 2.98 24.73
C THR A 227 -3.28 1.93 25.80
N GLY A 228 -2.89 0.65 25.57
CA GLY A 228 -3.32 -0.46 26.40
C GLY A 228 -4.83 -0.75 26.35
N ALA A 229 -5.59 0.07 25.58
CA ALA A 229 -7.02 -0.05 25.40
C ALA A 229 -7.38 -0.05 23.92
N ALA A 230 -8.23 -0.96 23.50
CA ALA A 230 -8.83 -0.99 22.17
C ALA A 230 -10.13 -1.80 22.26
N ASP A 231 -11.10 -1.47 21.43
CA ASP A 231 -12.32 -2.26 21.33
C ASP A 231 -12.04 -3.61 20.64
N PRO A 232 -12.84 -4.65 20.93
CA PRO A 232 -12.73 -5.93 20.24
C PRO A 232 -13.00 -5.73 18.75
N VAL A 233 -12.20 -6.40 17.93
CA VAL A 233 -12.38 -6.38 16.47
C VAL A 233 -13.52 -7.34 16.10
N ASP A 234 -14.42 -6.90 15.22
CA ASP A 234 -15.51 -7.72 14.69
C ASP A 234 -14.99 -9.00 14.02
N GLU A 235 -15.54 -10.15 14.40
CA GLU A 235 -15.17 -11.47 13.89
C GLU A 235 -15.80 -11.74 12.51
N ARG A 236 -15.41 -10.94 11.51
CA ARG A 236 -15.96 -11.00 10.15
C ARG A 236 -14.88 -11.42 9.15
N GLY A 237 -15.29 -12.14 8.11
CA GLY A 237 -14.39 -12.55 7.02
C GLY A 237 -14.41 -14.05 6.75
N PRO A 238 -13.51 -14.54 5.89
CA PRO A 238 -13.25 -15.97 5.70
C PRO A 238 -12.75 -16.64 6.98
N GLY A 239 -12.86 -17.97 7.07
CA GLY A 239 -12.52 -18.76 8.25
C GLY A 239 -11.20 -18.37 8.88
N ASP A 240 -10.11 -18.40 8.11
CA ASP A 240 -8.75 -18.11 8.57
C ASP A 240 -8.62 -16.70 9.17
N VAL A 241 -9.31 -15.69 8.56
CA VAL A 241 -9.30 -14.30 9.06
C VAL A 241 -10.11 -14.19 10.34
N ARG A 242 -11.23 -14.91 10.44
CA ARG A 242 -12.05 -14.96 11.65
C ARG A 242 -11.28 -15.59 12.80
N ASP A 243 -10.62 -16.73 12.56
CA ASP A 243 -9.82 -17.43 13.54
C ASP A 243 -8.66 -16.57 14.06
N LEU A 244 -7.99 -15.84 13.17
CA LEU A 244 -6.98 -14.85 13.54
C LEU A 244 -7.56 -13.74 14.40
N THR A 245 -8.75 -13.22 14.06
CA THR A 245 -9.41 -12.16 14.83
C THR A 245 -9.83 -12.66 16.21
N MET A 246 -10.37 -13.88 16.31
CA MET A 246 -10.71 -14.51 17.60
C MET A 246 -9.46 -14.71 18.48
N ALA A 247 -8.36 -15.21 17.89
CA ALA A 247 -7.10 -15.38 18.61
C ALA A 247 -6.55 -14.03 19.13
N PHE A 248 -6.61 -12.97 18.31
CA PHE A 248 -6.22 -11.62 18.71
C PHE A 248 -7.10 -11.09 19.84
N ASN A 249 -8.43 -11.22 19.74
CA ASN A 249 -9.37 -10.78 20.76
C ASN A 249 -9.14 -11.54 22.09
N ALA A 250 -8.90 -12.84 22.02
CA ALA A 250 -8.58 -13.66 23.20
C ALA A 250 -7.26 -13.23 23.85
N MET A 251 -6.19 -13.04 23.06
CA MET A 251 -4.91 -12.52 23.53
C MET A 251 -5.06 -11.16 24.22
N ARG A 252 -5.76 -10.23 23.58
CA ARG A 252 -6.07 -8.90 24.13
C ARG A 252 -6.81 -8.99 25.46
N ALA A 253 -7.87 -9.79 25.52
CA ALA A 253 -8.65 -9.98 26.75
C ALA A 253 -7.77 -10.56 27.88
N ARG A 254 -6.89 -11.50 27.56
CA ARG A 254 -5.97 -12.10 28.53
C ARG A 254 -4.96 -11.08 29.05
N ILE A 255 -4.39 -10.24 28.17
CA ILE A 255 -3.44 -9.17 28.59
C ILE A 255 -4.17 -8.17 29.53
N ILE A 256 -5.38 -7.73 29.19
CA ILE A 256 -6.17 -6.83 30.02
C ILE A 256 -6.42 -7.47 31.40
N ALA A 257 -6.88 -8.72 31.43
CA ALA A 257 -7.13 -9.45 32.69
C ALA A 257 -5.87 -9.58 33.55
N MET A 258 -4.70 -9.86 32.94
CA MET A 258 -3.42 -9.93 33.68
C MET A 258 -3.00 -8.57 34.24
N LEU A 259 -3.26 -7.50 33.50
CA LEU A 259 -2.96 -6.15 33.98
C LEU A 259 -3.92 -5.73 35.11
N ASP A 260 -5.20 -6.07 35.01
CA ASP A 260 -6.19 -5.80 36.08
C ASP A 260 -5.90 -6.61 37.36
N GLU A 261 -5.41 -7.83 37.20
CA GLU A 261 -4.97 -8.64 38.33
C GLU A 261 -3.74 -8.07 39.02
N LYS A 262 -2.72 -7.62 38.20
CA LYS A 262 -1.55 -6.91 38.71
C LYS A 262 -1.97 -5.67 39.51
N ASP A 263 -2.90 -4.85 38.99
CA ASP A 263 -3.34 -3.62 39.65
C ASP A 263 -4.10 -3.92 40.96
N ARG A 264 -4.93 -4.95 40.98
CA ARG A 264 -5.60 -5.43 42.23
C ARG A 264 -4.59 -5.90 43.26
N MET A 265 -3.58 -6.70 42.85
CA MET A 265 -2.53 -7.19 43.73
C MET A 265 -1.71 -6.04 44.33
N LEU A 266 -1.32 -5.05 43.50
CA LEU A 266 -0.61 -3.86 43.96
C LEU A 266 -1.49 -3.02 44.94
N GLY A 267 -2.79 -2.95 44.70
CA GLY A 267 -3.75 -2.31 45.62
C GLY A 267 -3.81 -3.00 47.01
N ALA A 268 -3.88 -4.34 46.99
CA ALA A 268 -3.91 -5.14 48.22
C ALA A 268 -2.59 -5.01 49.00
N ILE A 269 -1.44 -5.13 48.34
CA ILE A 269 -0.12 -4.97 48.95
C ILE A 269 0.00 -3.58 49.59
N GLY A 270 -0.44 -2.51 48.90
CA GLY A 270 -0.39 -1.16 49.44
C GLY A 270 -1.22 -0.99 50.69
N HIS A 271 -2.43 -1.58 50.71
CA HIS A 271 -3.30 -1.56 51.90
C HIS A 271 -2.66 -2.33 53.07
N ASP A 272 -2.16 -3.55 52.78
CA ASP A 272 -1.63 -4.41 53.83
C ASP A 272 -0.30 -3.90 54.42
N LEU A 273 0.46 -3.09 53.67
CA LEU A 273 1.67 -2.40 54.20
C LEU A 273 1.32 -1.11 54.97
N ARG A 274 0.27 -0.37 54.62
CA ARG A 274 -0.14 0.81 55.36
C ARG A 274 -0.62 0.50 56.79
N THR A 275 -1.28 -0.64 56.98
CA THR A 275 -1.82 -1.06 58.27
C THR A 275 -0.72 -1.23 59.34
N PRO A 276 0.41 -2.00 59.12
CA PRO A 276 1.48 -2.10 60.08
C PRO A 276 2.24 -0.77 60.27
N LEU A 277 2.41 0.06 59.21
CA LEU A 277 3.02 1.39 59.32
C LEU A 277 2.19 2.31 60.22
N ALA A 278 0.84 2.31 60.11
CA ALA A 278 -0.06 3.05 61.01
C ALA A 278 0.07 2.53 62.45
N SER A 279 0.15 1.20 62.64
CA SER A 279 0.37 0.63 63.99
C SER A 279 1.72 1.03 64.60
N LEU A 280 2.80 1.08 63.76
CA LEU A 280 4.09 1.56 64.19
C LEU A 280 4.02 3.03 64.61
N ARG A 281 3.33 3.89 63.86
CA ARG A 281 3.10 5.31 64.18
C ARG A 281 2.43 5.48 65.55
N VAL A 282 1.38 4.72 65.81
CA VAL A 282 0.70 4.77 67.13
C VAL A 282 1.67 4.35 68.25
N ARG A 283 2.49 3.33 68.02
CA ARG A 283 3.51 2.89 69.01
C ARG A 283 4.61 3.94 69.23
N THR A 284 4.98 4.69 68.22
CA THR A 284 5.98 5.75 68.32
C THR A 284 5.54 6.85 69.29
N GLU A 285 4.23 7.13 69.40
CA GLU A 285 3.67 8.08 70.37
C GLU A 285 3.94 7.66 71.83
N SER A 286 4.26 6.39 72.12
CA SER A 286 4.59 5.90 73.47
C SER A 286 6.05 6.03 73.83
N VAL A 287 6.89 6.56 72.93
CA VAL A 287 8.32 6.77 73.19
C VAL A 287 8.50 8.04 74.03
N GLU A 288 9.15 7.90 75.17
CA GLU A 288 9.34 9.00 76.13
C GLU A 288 10.31 10.08 75.65
N ASP A 289 11.37 9.68 74.90
CA ASP A 289 12.37 10.62 74.33
C ASP A 289 11.77 11.32 73.09
N ASP A 290 11.59 12.62 73.18
CA ASP A 290 11.04 13.46 72.13
C ASP A 290 11.89 13.42 70.84
N ALA A 291 13.23 13.36 70.94
CA ALA A 291 14.12 13.32 69.80
C ALA A 291 14.07 11.97 69.12
N GLU A 292 13.96 10.88 69.86
CA GLU A 292 13.82 9.51 69.33
C GLU A 292 12.41 9.35 68.67
N ARG A 293 11.37 9.85 69.30
CA ARG A 293 9.99 9.87 68.78
C ARG A 293 9.93 10.58 67.43
N ALA A 294 10.53 11.76 67.33
CA ALA A 294 10.58 12.53 66.08
C ALA A 294 11.29 11.74 64.96
N ARG A 295 12.50 11.18 65.25
CA ARG A 295 13.23 10.36 64.26
C ARG A 295 12.47 9.11 63.78
N MET A 296 11.75 8.44 64.72
CA MET A 296 10.93 7.29 64.36
C MET A 296 9.73 7.70 63.49
N SER A 297 9.10 8.83 63.81
CA SER A 297 7.99 9.40 63.02
C SER A 297 8.43 9.73 61.59
N ASP A 298 9.57 10.44 61.45
CA ASP A 298 10.14 10.79 60.14
C ASP A 298 10.46 9.55 59.30
N THR A 299 11.03 8.51 59.94
CA THR A 299 11.30 7.23 59.24
C THR A 299 10.01 6.54 58.75
N ILE A 300 8.94 6.55 59.54
CA ILE A 300 7.65 5.99 59.15
C ILE A 300 7.01 6.80 58.00
N ASP A 301 7.14 8.13 58.02
CA ASP A 301 6.65 8.99 56.94
C ASP A 301 7.47 8.81 55.66
N GLU A 302 8.77 8.56 55.75
CA GLU A 302 9.62 8.19 54.63
C GLU A 302 9.18 6.82 54.03
N MET A 303 8.94 5.80 54.89
CA MET A 303 8.44 4.50 54.42
C MET A 303 7.08 4.61 53.70
N ASN A 304 6.18 5.44 54.22
CA ASN A 304 4.87 5.67 53.56
C ASN A 304 5.06 6.33 52.19
N ARG A 305 5.93 7.35 52.07
CA ARG A 305 6.25 7.99 50.77
C ARG A 305 6.86 7.01 49.80
N MET A 306 7.87 6.21 50.23
CA MET A 306 8.45 5.16 49.37
C MET A 306 7.41 4.16 48.85
N LEU A 307 6.51 3.69 49.74
CA LEU A 307 5.44 2.77 49.36
C LEU A 307 4.51 3.37 48.29
N GLU A 308 4.14 4.64 48.46
CA GLU A 308 3.28 5.33 47.48
C GLU A 308 4.00 5.53 46.13
N ASP A 309 5.31 5.81 46.15
CA ASP A 309 6.08 5.97 44.92
C ASP A 309 6.28 4.65 44.18
N ILE A 310 6.56 3.54 44.89
CA ILE A 310 6.64 2.20 44.29
C ILE A 310 5.30 1.82 43.66
N LEU A 311 4.18 1.99 44.40
CA LEU A 311 2.85 1.66 43.92
C LEU A 311 2.48 2.51 42.69
N SER A 312 2.85 3.77 42.67
CA SER A 312 2.62 4.65 41.53
C SER A 312 3.46 4.31 40.33
N LEU A 313 4.75 4.04 40.53
CA LEU A 313 5.63 3.59 39.44
C LEU A 313 5.13 2.27 38.84
N ALA A 314 4.68 1.34 39.69
CA ALA A 314 4.17 0.04 39.24
C ALA A 314 2.82 0.15 38.49
N ARG A 315 2.04 1.22 38.72
CA ARG A 315 0.79 1.55 38.02
C ARG A 315 0.97 2.53 36.86
N ALA A 316 2.18 3.05 36.65
CA ALA A 316 2.45 3.96 35.54
C ALA A 316 1.99 3.34 34.20
N GLY A 317 1.34 4.13 33.36
CA GLY A 317 0.76 3.70 32.10
C GLY A 317 -0.72 3.28 32.15
N ARG A 318 -1.37 3.24 33.35
CA ARG A 318 -2.79 2.87 33.52
C ARG A 318 -3.51 3.74 34.54
N SER A 319 -3.36 5.05 34.45
CA SER A 319 -4.11 5.94 35.31
C SER A 319 -5.61 5.88 35.01
N ALA A 320 -6.42 5.79 36.06
CA ALA A 320 -7.90 5.91 35.95
C ALA A 320 -8.34 7.34 35.60
N GLU A 321 -7.42 8.32 35.71
CA GLU A 321 -7.71 9.72 35.44
C GLU A 321 -7.77 9.97 33.93
N SER A 322 -8.86 10.56 33.45
CA SER A 322 -9.02 10.93 32.04
C SER A 322 -8.23 12.19 31.70
N PRO A 323 -7.54 12.24 30.55
CA PRO A 323 -6.89 13.47 30.09
C PRO A 323 -7.90 14.60 29.90
N GLN A 324 -7.58 15.80 30.37
CA GLN A 324 -8.38 17.00 30.22
C GLN A 324 -7.52 18.21 29.87
N LYS A 325 -8.11 19.24 29.30
CA LYS A 325 -7.42 20.48 28.99
C LYS A 325 -7.18 21.25 30.29
N VAL A 326 -5.93 21.37 30.67
CA VAL A 326 -5.49 22.03 31.93
C VAL A 326 -4.61 23.21 31.59
N ASP A 327 -4.83 24.31 32.30
CA ASP A 327 -3.88 25.42 32.32
C ASP A 327 -2.71 25.06 33.24
N LEU A 328 -1.56 24.75 32.65
CA LEU A 328 -0.38 24.30 33.37
C LEU A 328 0.27 25.43 34.19
N SER A 329 0.05 26.70 33.82
CA SER A 329 0.54 27.84 34.62
C SER A 329 -0.26 27.92 35.91
N ALA A 330 -1.57 27.81 35.88
CA ALA A 330 -2.40 27.79 37.08
C ALA A 330 -2.16 26.54 37.96
N LEU A 331 -1.86 25.40 37.34
CA LEU A 331 -1.52 24.19 38.09
C LEU A 331 -0.17 24.32 38.79
N ALA A 332 0.84 24.90 38.12
CA ALA A 332 2.15 25.15 38.69
C ALA A 332 2.06 26.16 39.84
N ASP A 333 1.28 27.22 39.68
CA ASP A 333 1.03 28.23 40.72
C ASP A 333 0.44 27.60 41.97
N ALA A 334 -0.66 26.82 41.85
CA ALA A 334 -1.26 26.10 42.97
C ALA A 334 -0.30 25.12 43.67
N VAL A 335 0.60 24.46 42.93
CA VAL A 335 1.60 23.56 43.55
C VAL A 335 2.67 24.36 44.29
N VAL A 336 3.16 25.46 43.71
CA VAL A 336 4.18 26.32 44.33
C VAL A 336 3.62 26.98 45.59
N GLU A 337 2.36 27.43 45.56
CA GLU A 337 1.66 28.02 46.71
C GLU A 337 1.59 27.04 47.88
N ASP A 338 1.26 25.74 47.63
CA ASP A 338 1.31 24.68 48.67
C ASP A 338 2.70 24.62 49.39
N PHE A 339 3.83 24.79 48.65
CA PHE A 339 5.18 24.78 49.25
C PHE A 339 5.51 26.07 49.93
N VAL A 340 5.08 27.22 49.44
CA VAL A 340 5.33 28.53 50.02
C VAL A 340 4.59 28.65 51.40
N GLU A 341 3.33 28.15 51.47
CA GLU A 341 2.59 28.08 52.72
C GLU A 341 3.29 27.24 53.80
N LEU A 342 4.01 26.21 53.38
CA LEU A 342 4.84 25.37 54.28
C LEU A 342 6.20 26.01 54.62
N GLY A 343 6.49 27.23 54.15
CA GLY A 343 7.73 27.95 54.39
C GLY A 343 8.90 27.45 53.56
N SER A 344 8.66 26.68 52.52
CA SER A 344 9.74 26.18 51.65
C SER A 344 10.22 27.27 50.69
N PRO A 345 11.52 27.31 50.34
CA PRO A 345 12.12 28.34 49.48
C PRO A 345 11.86 28.04 48.00
N VAL A 346 10.63 28.23 47.56
CA VAL A 346 10.20 28.02 46.19
C VAL A 346 9.70 29.33 45.57
N THR A 347 10.06 29.57 44.32
CA THR A 347 9.60 30.75 43.56
C THR A 347 9.01 30.34 42.23
N LEU A 348 7.97 31.05 41.79
CA LEU A 348 7.37 30.90 40.47
C LEU A 348 7.67 32.16 39.64
N ALA A 349 8.22 31.99 38.46
CA ALA A 349 8.38 33.10 37.52
C ALA A 349 7.04 33.42 36.84
N ASP A 350 6.81 34.70 36.54
CA ASP A 350 5.65 35.13 35.78
C ASP A 350 5.55 34.32 34.45
N SER A 351 4.39 33.69 34.22
CA SER A 351 4.19 32.86 33.06
C SER A 351 2.88 33.20 32.36
N ALA A 352 2.91 33.18 31.02
CA ALA A 352 1.70 33.28 30.24
C ALA A 352 0.87 31.96 30.35
N ARG A 353 -0.41 32.07 30.13
CA ARG A 353 -1.32 30.93 30.10
C ARG A 353 -0.85 29.84 29.15
N ALA A 354 -0.69 28.62 29.61
CA ALA A 354 -0.19 27.49 28.84
C ALA A 354 -1.13 26.27 29.05
N VAL A 355 -1.88 25.92 28.01
CA VAL A 355 -2.89 24.83 28.08
C VAL A 355 -2.39 23.59 27.36
N ALA A 356 -2.47 22.44 28.03
CA ALA A 356 -2.16 21.13 27.43
C ALA A 356 -3.23 20.09 27.80
N LEU A 357 -3.29 19.00 27.04
CA LEU A 357 -4.17 17.86 27.32
C LEU A 357 -3.45 16.87 28.22
N VAL A 358 -3.72 16.93 29.53
CA VAL A 358 -2.98 16.16 30.54
C VAL A 358 -3.91 15.58 31.60
N ARG A 359 -3.37 14.69 32.43
CA ARG A 359 -4.00 14.21 33.68
C ARG A 359 -3.47 15.08 34.84
N PRO A 360 -4.28 15.98 35.41
CA PRO A 360 -3.82 17.01 36.34
C PRO A 360 -3.15 16.44 37.58
N GLN A 361 -3.67 15.37 38.17
CA GLN A 361 -3.11 14.79 39.40
C GLN A 361 -1.70 14.19 39.14
N GLN A 362 -1.48 13.60 37.94
CA GLN A 362 -0.16 13.08 37.59
C GLN A 362 0.85 14.20 37.37
N ILE A 363 0.48 15.28 36.65
CA ILE A 363 1.36 16.41 36.45
C ILE A 363 1.65 17.12 37.77
N ARG A 364 0.66 17.31 38.64
CA ARG A 364 0.84 17.83 40.01
C ARG A 364 1.88 16.98 40.77
N ARG A 365 1.78 15.66 40.71
CA ARG A 365 2.72 14.76 41.36
C ARG A 365 4.13 14.86 40.77
N ALA A 366 4.25 14.89 39.44
CA ALA A 366 5.55 15.07 38.77
C ALA A 366 6.22 16.37 39.19
N LEU A 367 5.47 17.47 39.22
CA LEU A 367 5.97 18.78 39.62
C LEU A 367 6.40 18.80 41.09
N ARG A 368 5.60 18.22 42.02
CA ARG A 368 5.96 18.09 43.44
C ARG A 368 7.27 17.33 43.61
N ASN A 369 7.45 16.19 42.90
CA ASN A 369 8.69 15.42 42.96
C ASN A 369 9.91 16.23 42.49
N LEU A 370 9.77 17.04 41.43
CA LEU A 370 10.87 17.91 40.97
C LEU A 370 11.18 19.03 41.97
N ILE A 371 10.17 19.67 42.55
CA ILE A 371 10.33 20.72 43.55
C ILE A 371 10.97 20.15 44.83
N GLU A 372 10.49 19.00 45.31
CA GLU A 372 11.05 18.31 46.48
C GLU A 372 12.54 17.97 46.26
N ASN A 373 12.89 17.46 45.07
CA ASN A 373 14.31 17.22 44.72
C ASN A 373 15.12 18.50 44.69
N ALA A 374 14.59 19.57 44.09
CA ALA A 374 15.28 20.87 44.02
C ALA A 374 15.55 21.46 45.41
N ILE A 375 14.63 21.33 46.36
CA ILE A 375 14.79 21.78 47.75
C ILE A 375 15.82 20.91 48.48
N VAL A 376 15.74 19.58 48.31
CA VAL A 376 16.63 18.63 49.03
C VAL A 376 18.09 18.75 48.57
N TYR A 377 18.34 18.96 47.30
CA TYR A 377 19.68 18.93 46.69
C TYR A 377 20.23 20.31 46.35
N GLY A 378 19.39 21.35 46.27
CA GLY A 378 19.77 22.67 45.82
C GLY A 378 19.29 23.81 46.72
N ASP A 379 18.75 23.51 47.90
CA ASP A 379 18.24 24.43 48.92
C ASP A 379 17.09 25.35 48.46
N ARG A 380 16.92 25.58 47.16
CA ARG A 380 15.90 26.42 46.54
C ARG A 380 15.36 25.82 45.24
N ALA A 381 14.11 26.11 44.94
CA ALA A 381 13.47 25.72 43.68
C ALA A 381 12.93 26.94 42.93
N HIS A 382 13.30 27.06 41.67
CA HIS A 382 12.80 28.09 40.76
C HIS A 382 11.94 27.40 39.68
N VAL A 383 10.63 27.65 39.71
CA VAL A 383 9.67 27.10 38.78
C VAL A 383 9.34 28.11 37.70
N SER A 384 9.28 27.67 36.45
CA SER A 384 8.84 28.49 35.32
C SER A 384 8.01 27.66 34.33
N VAL A 385 7.04 28.32 33.67
CA VAL A 385 6.25 27.72 32.64
C VAL A 385 6.40 28.51 31.36
N SER A 386 6.72 27.84 30.27
CA SER A 386 6.92 28.47 28.97
C SER A 386 6.11 27.76 27.89
N HIS A 387 5.52 28.55 27.00
CA HIS A 387 4.82 28.05 25.82
C HIS A 387 5.75 28.15 24.60
N LEU A 388 6.01 27.01 23.96
CA LEU A 388 6.81 26.90 22.74
C LEU A 388 5.91 26.43 21.59
N PRO A 389 6.27 26.61 20.31
CA PRO A 389 5.47 26.14 19.18
C PRO A 389 5.16 24.64 19.28
N GLY A 390 3.88 24.28 19.52
CA GLY A 390 3.42 22.90 19.62
C GLY A 390 3.74 22.17 20.92
N GLN A 391 4.30 22.86 21.95
CA GLN A 391 4.63 22.24 23.25
C GLN A 391 4.57 23.22 24.40
N VAL A 392 4.30 22.71 25.59
CA VAL A 392 4.42 23.46 26.85
C VAL A 392 5.55 22.86 27.66
N ARG A 393 6.38 23.72 28.26
CA ARG A 393 7.50 23.31 29.12
C ARG A 393 7.29 23.85 30.53
N ILE A 394 7.36 22.98 31.54
CA ILE A 394 7.46 23.36 32.94
C ILE A 394 8.90 23.05 33.37
N THR A 395 9.61 24.02 33.85
CA THR A 395 11.00 23.88 34.28
C THR A 395 11.10 24.11 35.77
N VAL A 396 11.81 23.24 36.48
CA VAL A 396 12.22 23.38 37.87
C VAL A 396 13.73 23.41 37.88
N ALA A 397 14.29 24.52 38.39
CA ALA A 397 15.73 24.74 38.50
C ALA A 397 16.13 24.86 39.96
N ASP A 398 17.27 24.31 40.33
CA ASP A 398 17.87 24.40 41.67
C ASP A 398 19.24 25.09 41.63
N GLU A 399 19.79 25.31 42.82
CA GLU A 399 21.14 25.92 43.04
C GLU A 399 22.16 24.89 43.56
N GLY A 400 21.90 23.60 43.40
CA GLY A 400 22.69 22.50 43.90
C GLY A 400 23.96 22.23 43.09
N PRO A 401 24.64 21.10 43.35
CA PRO A 401 25.89 20.73 42.67
C PRO A 401 25.70 20.25 41.24
N GLY A 402 24.43 20.04 40.79
CA GLY A 402 24.12 19.41 39.51
C GLY A 402 24.41 17.91 39.49
N ILE A 403 24.34 17.32 38.28
CA ILE A 403 24.58 15.88 38.04
C ILE A 403 25.66 15.73 36.96
N ALA A 404 26.64 14.87 37.19
CA ALA A 404 27.67 14.59 36.21
C ALA A 404 27.03 14.09 34.90
N GLN A 405 27.49 14.59 33.76
CA GLN A 405 26.84 14.37 32.43
C GLN A 405 26.69 12.88 32.07
N ASP A 406 27.70 12.09 32.44
CA ASP A 406 27.74 10.63 32.23
C ASP A 406 26.73 9.86 33.10
N ARG A 407 26.27 10.47 34.21
CA ARG A 407 25.33 9.87 35.16
C ARG A 407 23.88 10.33 34.99
N MET A 408 23.61 11.35 34.17
CA MET A 408 22.25 11.87 33.99
C MET A 408 21.21 10.80 33.52
N ALA A 409 21.62 9.90 32.61
CA ALA A 409 20.78 8.82 32.14
C ALA A 409 20.51 7.78 33.24
N GLU A 410 21.52 7.49 34.06
CA GLU A 410 21.42 6.56 35.20
C GLU A 410 20.46 7.08 36.28
N MET A 411 20.46 8.39 36.55
CA MET A 411 19.55 9.02 37.52
C MET A 411 18.05 8.92 37.17
N LEU A 412 17.72 8.58 35.94
CA LEU A 412 16.36 8.33 35.52
C LEU A 412 15.89 6.88 35.74
N GLU A 413 16.80 5.99 36.18
CA GLU A 413 16.47 4.61 36.54
C GLU A 413 16.01 4.51 38.00
N PRO A 414 15.03 3.64 38.33
CA PRO A 414 14.55 3.47 39.68
C PRO A 414 15.65 3.06 40.66
N PHE A 415 15.60 3.56 41.91
CA PHE A 415 16.52 3.26 42.99
C PHE A 415 17.95 3.78 42.81
N THR A 416 18.19 4.62 41.80
CA THR A 416 19.52 5.21 41.56
C THR A 416 19.72 6.48 42.40
N ARG A 417 20.91 6.61 43.04
CA ARG A 417 21.30 7.75 43.88
C ARG A 417 22.73 8.17 43.60
N LEU A 418 23.04 9.46 43.82
CA LEU A 418 24.41 9.95 43.79
C LEU A 418 25.16 9.44 45.04
N GLU A 419 26.37 8.88 44.90
CA GLU A 419 27.15 8.27 45.98
C GLU A 419 27.49 9.20 47.18
N GLY A 420 27.43 10.52 46.97
CA GLY A 420 27.70 11.53 48.02
C GLY A 420 26.56 11.76 48.99
N SER A 421 25.34 11.28 48.75
CA SER A 421 24.12 11.52 49.57
C SER A 421 23.82 10.38 50.55
N ARG A 422 24.85 9.68 51.05
CA ARG A 422 24.66 8.65 52.09
C ARG A 422 24.26 9.19 53.46
N ASN A 423 24.22 10.53 53.63
CA ASN A 423 23.73 11.10 54.88
C ASN A 423 22.22 10.77 55.02
N ARG A 424 21.88 10.15 56.13
CA ARG A 424 20.51 9.75 56.48
C ARG A 424 19.53 10.95 56.57
N GLU A 425 20.02 12.16 56.58
CA GLU A 425 19.24 13.40 56.73
C GLU A 425 18.65 13.93 55.42
N THR A 426 19.14 13.48 54.24
CA THR A 426 18.68 13.94 52.92
C THR A 426 18.01 12.79 52.10
N GLY A 427 17.46 11.79 52.80
CA GLY A 427 17.09 10.52 52.23
C GLY A 427 15.78 10.50 51.39
N GLY A 428 15.91 10.26 50.09
CA GLY A 428 14.81 9.77 49.24
C GLY A 428 15.14 8.40 48.67
N ALA A 429 14.12 7.59 48.28
CA ALA A 429 14.27 6.24 47.75
C ALA A 429 14.94 6.16 46.35
N GLY A 430 15.27 7.27 45.71
CA GLY A 430 15.74 7.30 44.32
C GLY A 430 14.65 6.95 43.31
N LEU A 431 13.40 7.19 43.66
CA LEU A 431 12.24 6.87 42.80
C LEU A 431 11.63 8.11 42.12
N GLY A 432 11.88 9.33 42.63
CA GLY A 432 11.24 10.56 42.20
C GLY A 432 11.43 10.85 40.71
N LEU A 433 12.68 10.88 40.22
CA LEU A 433 12.95 11.13 38.77
C LEU A 433 12.42 10.01 37.86
N ALA A 434 12.52 8.75 38.30
CA ALA A 434 11.99 7.62 37.57
C ALA A 434 10.43 7.71 37.44
N LEU A 435 9.75 8.12 38.50
CA LEU A 435 8.31 8.36 38.49
C LEU A 435 7.94 9.53 37.56
N VAL A 436 8.66 10.64 37.61
CA VAL A 436 8.46 11.78 36.71
C VAL A 436 8.62 11.35 35.25
N ARG A 437 9.71 10.61 34.92
CA ARG A 437 9.92 10.04 33.57
C ARG A 437 8.75 9.17 33.14
N ALA A 438 8.25 8.27 33.99
CA ALA A 438 7.12 7.41 33.70
C ALA A 438 5.84 8.21 33.40
N ILE A 439 5.56 9.25 34.19
CA ILE A 439 4.44 10.17 33.96
C ILE A 439 4.57 10.89 32.63
N MET A 440 5.78 11.37 32.29
CA MET A 440 6.00 12.07 31.02
C MET A 440 5.80 11.15 29.82
N ILE A 441 6.30 9.91 29.85
CA ILE A 441 6.07 8.89 28.81
C ILE A 441 4.55 8.66 28.60
N GLU A 442 3.78 8.58 29.68
CA GLU A 442 2.33 8.39 29.61
C GLU A 442 1.60 9.57 28.94
N HIS A 443 2.14 10.78 29.07
CA HIS A 443 1.63 12.01 28.44
C HIS A 443 2.24 12.28 27.04
N HIS A 444 2.98 11.33 26.46
CA HIS A 444 3.72 11.52 25.21
C HIS A 444 4.68 12.73 25.25
N GLY A 445 5.12 13.08 26.44
CA GLY A 445 6.07 14.13 26.72
C GLY A 445 7.45 13.58 27.02
N GLU A 446 8.37 14.47 27.43
CA GLU A 446 9.74 14.13 27.73
C GLU A 446 10.20 14.84 29.03
N LEU A 447 11.01 14.16 29.87
CA LEU A 447 11.76 14.76 30.97
C LEU A 447 13.18 15.06 30.47
N LEU A 448 13.55 16.32 30.48
CA LEU A 448 14.89 16.78 30.14
C LEU A 448 15.64 17.23 31.41
N LEU A 449 16.87 16.76 31.57
CA LEU A 449 17.77 17.18 32.63
C LEU A 449 18.97 17.92 32.02
N ALA A 450 19.35 19.06 32.59
CA ALA A 450 20.50 19.83 32.16
C ALA A 450 21.15 20.51 33.36
N ASN A 451 22.48 20.58 33.41
CA ASN A 451 23.18 21.42 34.41
C ASN A 451 23.11 22.88 33.98
N ARG A 452 22.87 23.76 34.93
CA ARG A 452 22.86 25.20 34.70
C ARG A 452 24.33 25.74 34.63
N PRO A 453 24.59 26.73 33.77
CA PRO A 453 25.93 27.34 33.70
C PRO A 453 26.38 27.99 35.00
N GLU A 454 25.43 28.44 35.81
CA GLU A 454 25.66 29.12 37.11
C GLU A 454 25.76 28.15 38.29
N GLY A 455 25.64 26.87 38.05
CA GLY A 455 25.50 25.81 39.05
C GLY A 455 24.03 25.39 39.26
N GLY A 456 23.84 24.13 39.67
CA GLY A 456 22.51 23.55 39.86
C GLY A 456 22.03 22.68 38.69
N LEU A 457 20.91 22.03 38.89
CA LEU A 457 20.20 21.21 37.90
C LEU A 457 18.94 21.93 37.41
N GLU A 458 18.66 21.81 36.15
CA GLU A 458 17.41 22.18 35.50
C GLU A 458 16.68 20.92 35.04
N ALA A 459 15.50 20.65 35.57
CA ALA A 459 14.63 19.56 35.17
C ALA A 459 13.41 20.13 34.47
N SER A 460 13.19 19.75 33.21
CA SER A 460 12.11 20.28 32.36
C SER A 460 11.14 19.18 31.95
N LEU A 461 9.86 19.40 32.24
CA LEU A 461 8.71 18.61 31.73
C LEU A 461 8.27 19.20 30.38
N VAL A 462 8.48 18.50 29.30
CA VAL A 462 8.05 18.92 27.95
C VAL A 462 6.82 18.14 27.54
N LEU A 463 5.72 18.84 27.31
CA LEU A 463 4.40 18.26 27.01
C LEU A 463 3.91 18.75 25.65
N PRO A 464 3.24 17.94 24.83
CA PRO A 464 2.56 18.41 23.63
C PRO A 464 1.40 19.36 23.99
N ALA A 465 1.28 20.46 23.22
CA ALA A 465 0.26 21.51 23.44
C ALA A 465 -1.09 21.16 22.81
#